data_23173d7bfce373886835950e6d2f15fb
#
_entry.id   23173d7bfce373886835950e6d2f15fb
#
_cell.length_a   1.000
_cell.length_b   1.000
_cell.length_c   1.000
_cell.angle_alpha   90.00
_cell.angle_beta   90.00
_cell.angle_gamma   90.00
#
_symmetry.space_group_name_H-M   'P 1'
#
loop_
_entity.id
_entity.type
_entity.pdbx_description
1 polymer ?
#
loop_
_entity_poly.entity_id
_entity_poly.type
_entity_poly.pdbx_seq_one_letter_code
_entity_poly.pdbx_strand_id
1 'polypeptide(L)'
;MKAKNRSVIRSAAAVLTLALAAAGCGAKPGNTTHPADSPAESVASTGKSVGIAFPSDETERWKTEGEWLAKRFTSRGYEAKLIYSGGQADRQAKDLASLISGGVSLLIVAPVDAEKLSDPLAAAREAGIPVLSYGSVIRNSDAVTCAVLPDSRQMGVLQAQSVISALGVSKDENAKVSRIELAAGPAEDPQTALLYDGIYSTLEPYLSAGSLKVPSGEVRLADVSADSQEEAESRMEQILKSDYGKDTELAAVLGGTDESARGVIKAVSRSYRGKNDVIVTGSGTDSSSLKELENGDQTMSAYVDTQNEAIAASDVGLSLMTEESTDSYVIEKSGWSFSCRYDTTDIDGGKGVIPSFLIGPVKVTKKNAASVMQ
;
A
#
# COMPACT_ATOMS: atom_id res chain seq x y z
N MET A 1 30.95 -55.62 -18.81
CA MET A 1 30.09 -56.42 -19.71
C MET A 1 28.86 -55.63 -20.06
N LYS A 2 28.76 -55.29 -21.37
CA LYS A 2 27.64 -55.42 -22.34
C LYS A 2 26.30 -54.91 -21.81
N ALA A 3 25.49 -54.15 -22.56
CA ALA A 3 25.47 -53.69 -23.94
C ALA A 3 24.45 -52.55 -24.11
N LYS A 4 24.75 -51.73 -25.09
CA LYS A 4 23.92 -50.84 -25.91
C LYS A 4 22.50 -51.34 -26.19
N ASN A 5 21.52 -50.44 -26.21
CA ASN A 5 20.62 -50.39 -27.42
C ASN A 5 20.16 -48.97 -27.73
N ARG A 6 20.44 -48.55 -28.92
CA ARG A 6 19.90 -47.38 -29.64
C ARG A 6 18.64 -47.83 -30.37
N SER A 7 17.60 -47.01 -30.38
CA SER A 7 16.63 -47.08 -31.48
C SER A 7 16.31 -45.68 -31.96
N VAL A 8 16.50 -45.52 -33.25
CA VAL A 8 16.25 -44.38 -34.13
C VAL A 8 14.85 -44.54 -34.70
N ILE A 9 14.00 -43.55 -34.70
CA ILE A 9 12.83 -43.46 -35.58
C ILE A 9 12.69 -41.97 -36.01
N ARG A 10 13.05 -41.71 -37.14
CA ARG A 10 12.56 -41.21 -38.47
C ARG A 10 11.53 -40.11 -38.44
N SER A 11 11.97 -39.03 -39.08
CA SER A 11 11.27 -37.85 -39.58
C SER A 11 10.08 -38.17 -40.51
N ALA A 12 9.03 -37.36 -40.43
CA ALA A 12 8.11 -37.16 -41.54
C ALA A 12 7.88 -35.64 -41.72
N ALA A 13 8.43 -35.12 -42.80
CA ALA A 13 8.16 -33.77 -43.31
C ALA A 13 6.90 -33.79 -44.14
N ALA A 14 5.97 -32.89 -43.87
CA ALA A 14 4.87 -32.60 -44.79
C ALA A 14 5.05 -31.17 -45.34
N VAL A 15 5.32 -31.13 -46.63
CA VAL A 15 5.38 -29.93 -47.48
C VAL A 15 3.95 -29.57 -47.85
N LEU A 16 3.54 -28.33 -47.61
CA LEU A 16 2.34 -27.80 -48.26
C LEU A 16 2.68 -26.54 -49.03
N THR A 17 2.36 -26.60 -50.30
CA THR A 17 2.69 -25.71 -51.39
C THR A 17 1.92 -24.39 -51.36
N LEU A 18 2.67 -23.32 -51.68
CA LEU A 18 2.21 -21.97 -51.97
C LEU A 18 1.44 -21.92 -53.30
N ALA A 19 0.32 -21.22 -53.34
CA ALA A 19 -0.26 -20.69 -54.57
C ALA A 19 -0.25 -19.15 -54.49
N LEU A 20 0.61 -18.53 -55.31
CA LEU A 20 0.58 -17.11 -55.66
C LEU A 20 -0.51 -16.85 -56.69
N ALA A 21 -1.34 -15.84 -56.47
CA ALA A 21 -2.06 -15.14 -57.52
C ALA A 21 -1.75 -13.65 -57.42
N ALA A 22 -1.06 -13.12 -58.39
CA ALA A 22 -0.75 -11.71 -58.59
C ALA A 22 -1.73 -11.08 -59.58
N ALA A 23 -2.29 -9.93 -59.21
CA ALA A 23 -2.77 -8.86 -60.09
C ALA A 23 -3.04 -7.65 -59.18
N GLY A 24 -2.50 -6.48 -59.28
CA GLY A 24 -2.19 -5.60 -60.37
C GLY A 24 -2.62 -4.19 -59.97
N CYS A 25 -1.65 -3.29 -59.75
CA CYS A 25 -1.64 -1.82 -59.89
C CYS A 25 -2.85 -0.95 -59.60
N GLY A 26 -2.63 0.06 -58.68
CA GLY A 26 -3.40 1.30 -58.62
C GLY A 26 -3.02 2.17 -57.45
N ALA A 27 -2.01 3.04 -57.60
CA ALA A 27 -1.62 4.02 -56.61
C ALA A 27 -2.58 5.21 -56.56
N LYS A 28 -3.00 5.65 -55.36
CA LYS A 28 -3.24 7.05 -54.98
C LYS A 28 -3.03 7.21 -53.44
N PRO A 29 -2.43 8.34 -52.99
CA PRO A 29 -2.09 8.56 -51.58
C PRO A 29 -3.22 9.24 -50.85
N GLY A 30 -3.33 8.93 -49.56
CA GLY A 30 -4.09 9.76 -48.64
C GLY A 30 -5.13 9.01 -47.81
N ASN A 31 -4.80 8.64 -46.65
CA ASN A 31 -5.49 8.79 -45.38
C ASN A 31 -4.98 7.74 -44.40
N THR A 32 -4.27 8.19 -43.38
CA THR A 32 -3.96 7.38 -42.21
C THR A 32 -5.24 7.21 -41.40
N THR A 33 -5.98 6.16 -41.68
CA THR A 33 -7.02 5.66 -40.79
C THR A 33 -6.32 4.79 -39.74
N HIS A 34 -6.41 5.21 -38.49
CA HIS A 34 -6.15 4.34 -37.34
C HIS A 34 -6.94 3.03 -37.47
N PRO A 35 -6.38 1.88 -37.07
CA PRO A 35 -7.16 0.64 -37.04
C PRO A 35 -8.38 0.88 -36.14
N ALA A 36 -9.56 0.72 -36.72
CA ALA A 36 -10.81 0.74 -35.97
C ALA A 36 -10.77 -0.34 -34.92
N ASP A 37 -11.24 0.03 -33.71
CA ASP A 37 -11.49 -0.86 -32.59
C ASP A 37 -12.14 -2.15 -33.07
N SER A 38 -11.46 -3.26 -32.83
CA SER A 38 -12.09 -4.58 -32.93
C SER A 38 -13.24 -4.58 -31.89
N PRO A 39 -14.43 -5.08 -32.22
CA PRO A 39 -15.51 -5.20 -31.27
C PRO A 39 -15.00 -5.98 -30.06
N ALA A 40 -15.06 -5.41 -28.87
CA ALA A 40 -14.76 -6.13 -27.64
C ALA A 40 -15.66 -7.38 -27.62
N GLU A 41 -15.05 -8.57 -27.58
CA GLU A 41 -15.80 -9.80 -27.35
C GLU A 41 -16.66 -9.62 -26.11
N SER A 42 -17.96 -9.78 -26.25
CA SER A 42 -18.89 -9.65 -25.13
C SER A 42 -18.63 -10.77 -24.14
N VAL A 43 -17.99 -10.46 -23.02
CA VAL A 43 -17.78 -11.39 -21.92
C VAL A 43 -19.16 -11.81 -21.41
N ALA A 44 -19.43 -13.12 -21.32
CA ALA A 44 -20.70 -13.63 -20.80
C ALA A 44 -20.89 -13.18 -19.34
N SER A 45 -22.11 -12.71 -19.01
CA SER A 45 -22.43 -12.33 -17.63
C SER A 45 -22.38 -13.54 -16.70
N THR A 46 -21.72 -13.39 -15.56
CA THR A 46 -21.65 -14.44 -14.50
C THR A 46 -22.94 -14.52 -13.68
N GLY A 47 -23.82 -13.53 -13.76
CA GLY A 47 -24.99 -13.37 -12.90
C GLY A 47 -24.65 -12.96 -11.45
N LYS A 48 -23.37 -12.76 -11.13
CA LYS A 48 -22.89 -12.33 -9.81
C LYS A 48 -22.54 -10.83 -9.84
N SER A 49 -22.68 -10.16 -8.69
CA SER A 49 -22.33 -8.74 -8.53
C SER A 49 -21.37 -8.51 -7.37
N VAL A 50 -20.57 -7.45 -7.48
CA VAL A 50 -19.61 -6.99 -6.46
C VAL A 50 -20.04 -5.64 -5.95
N GLY A 51 -20.20 -5.48 -4.65
CA GLY A 51 -20.37 -4.19 -3.98
C GLY A 51 -19.02 -3.60 -3.59
N ILE A 52 -18.76 -2.37 -4.04
CA ILE A 52 -17.54 -1.61 -3.72
C ILE A 52 -18.00 -0.37 -2.96
N ALA A 53 -17.67 -0.27 -1.67
CA ALA A 53 -18.11 0.81 -0.80
C ALA A 53 -16.88 1.60 -0.30
N PHE A 54 -16.66 2.78 -0.87
CA PHE A 54 -15.50 3.62 -0.62
C PHE A 54 -15.87 4.94 0.07
N PRO A 55 -14.90 5.60 0.77
CA PRO A 55 -15.18 6.78 1.58
C PRO A 55 -15.73 7.96 0.79
N SER A 56 -15.06 8.37 -0.29
CA SER A 56 -15.40 9.58 -1.03
C SER A 56 -14.82 9.59 -2.44
N ASP A 57 -15.53 10.17 -3.40
CA ASP A 57 -15.05 10.46 -4.75
C ASP A 57 -14.36 11.83 -4.88
N GLU A 58 -14.33 12.61 -3.80
CA GLU A 58 -13.57 13.87 -3.74
C GLU A 58 -12.06 13.62 -3.60
N THR A 59 -11.67 12.46 -3.08
CA THR A 59 -10.29 12.05 -2.96
C THR A 59 -9.88 11.28 -4.22
N GLU A 60 -8.90 11.79 -4.96
CA GLU A 60 -8.43 11.22 -6.24
C GLU A 60 -8.10 9.73 -6.11
N ARG A 61 -7.44 9.33 -5.01
CA ARG A 61 -7.16 7.94 -4.68
C ARG A 61 -8.42 7.06 -4.78
N TRP A 62 -9.42 7.36 -3.95
CA TRP A 62 -10.61 6.51 -3.83
C TRP A 62 -11.42 6.46 -5.12
N LYS A 63 -11.48 7.58 -5.85
CA LYS A 63 -12.12 7.65 -7.15
C LYS A 63 -11.42 6.75 -8.16
N THR A 64 -10.12 6.92 -8.34
CA THR A 64 -9.32 6.16 -9.30
C THR A 64 -9.36 4.67 -9.02
N GLU A 65 -9.14 4.27 -7.76
CA GLU A 65 -9.14 2.86 -7.36
C GLU A 65 -10.53 2.22 -7.47
N GLY A 66 -11.58 2.95 -7.06
CA GLY A 66 -12.96 2.47 -7.15
C GLY A 66 -13.40 2.24 -8.60
N GLU A 67 -13.13 3.19 -9.48
CA GLU A 67 -13.42 3.09 -10.92
C GLU A 67 -12.60 1.95 -11.57
N TRP A 68 -11.34 1.81 -11.19
CA TRP A 68 -10.47 0.75 -11.68
C TRP A 68 -10.99 -0.63 -11.25
N LEU A 69 -11.32 -0.81 -9.98
CA LEU A 69 -11.90 -2.06 -9.46
C LEU A 69 -13.22 -2.39 -10.16
N ALA A 70 -14.13 -1.43 -10.27
CA ALA A 70 -15.39 -1.63 -10.97
C ALA A 70 -15.19 -2.08 -12.41
N LYS A 71 -14.28 -1.43 -13.15
CA LYS A 71 -13.90 -1.80 -14.52
C LYS A 71 -13.28 -3.20 -14.56
N ARG A 72 -12.44 -3.55 -13.59
CA ARG A 72 -11.76 -4.85 -13.52
C ARG A 72 -12.77 -5.99 -13.36
N PHE A 73 -13.79 -5.83 -12.51
CA PHE A 73 -14.84 -6.83 -12.32
C PHE A 73 -15.79 -6.90 -13.53
N THR A 74 -16.21 -5.76 -14.09
CA THR A 74 -17.08 -5.74 -15.26
C THR A 74 -16.41 -6.37 -16.49
N SER A 75 -15.12 -6.18 -16.67
CA SER A 75 -14.37 -6.84 -17.75
C SER A 75 -14.29 -8.37 -17.65
N ARG A 76 -14.69 -8.92 -16.48
CA ARG A 76 -14.78 -10.37 -16.20
C ARG A 76 -16.21 -10.89 -16.12
N GLY A 77 -17.18 -10.08 -16.54
CA GLY A 77 -18.60 -10.47 -16.59
C GLY A 77 -19.36 -10.34 -15.27
N TYR A 78 -18.78 -9.68 -14.25
CA TYR A 78 -19.46 -9.38 -12.99
C TYR A 78 -20.14 -8.00 -13.08
N GLU A 79 -21.29 -7.82 -12.43
CA GLU A 79 -21.84 -6.50 -12.20
C GLU A 79 -21.06 -5.82 -11.06
N ALA A 80 -20.58 -4.58 -11.24
CA ALA A 80 -19.93 -3.81 -10.19
C ALA A 80 -20.83 -2.68 -9.72
N LYS A 81 -21.11 -2.64 -8.41
CA LYS A 81 -21.92 -1.60 -7.73
C LYS A 81 -20.98 -0.76 -6.88
N LEU A 82 -20.44 0.31 -7.47
CA LEU A 82 -19.54 1.25 -6.79
C LEU A 82 -20.35 2.36 -6.12
N ILE A 83 -20.11 2.58 -4.83
CA ILE A 83 -20.78 3.62 -4.01
C ILE A 83 -19.72 4.38 -3.21
N TYR A 84 -19.89 5.71 -3.16
CA TYR A 84 -19.10 6.62 -2.34
C TYR A 84 -19.98 7.25 -1.26
N SER A 85 -19.51 7.17 -0.02
CA SER A 85 -20.30 7.57 1.16
C SER A 85 -20.07 9.03 1.59
N GLY A 86 -19.28 9.80 0.82
CA GLY A 86 -19.03 11.24 1.07
C GLY A 86 -18.34 11.50 2.42
N GLY A 87 -17.47 10.60 2.88
CA GLY A 87 -16.77 10.71 4.17
C GLY A 87 -17.66 10.53 5.40
N GLN A 88 -18.89 10.01 5.24
CA GLN A 88 -19.86 9.88 6.33
C GLN A 88 -20.06 8.41 6.72
N ALA A 89 -19.64 8.02 7.93
CA ALA A 89 -19.73 6.64 8.42
C ALA A 89 -21.18 6.11 8.47
N ASP A 90 -22.14 6.94 8.92
CA ASP A 90 -23.55 6.57 8.98
C ASP A 90 -24.17 6.37 7.58
N ARG A 91 -23.67 7.08 6.58
CA ARG A 91 -24.08 6.89 5.19
C ARG A 91 -23.47 5.58 4.67
N GLN A 92 -22.20 5.32 4.93
CA GLN A 92 -21.55 4.08 4.53
C GLN A 92 -22.27 2.84 5.11
N ALA A 93 -22.71 2.90 6.36
CA ALA A 93 -23.52 1.83 6.96
C ALA A 93 -24.81 1.55 6.18
N LYS A 94 -25.52 2.61 5.73
CA LYS A 94 -26.74 2.48 4.92
C LYS A 94 -26.44 1.97 3.51
N ASP A 95 -25.36 2.44 2.91
CA ASP A 95 -24.89 2.02 1.59
C ASP A 95 -24.57 0.50 1.60
N LEU A 96 -23.88 0.02 2.65
CA LEU A 96 -23.61 -1.41 2.86
C LEU A 96 -24.90 -2.23 3.01
N ALA A 97 -25.85 -1.76 3.82
CA ALA A 97 -27.14 -2.44 3.97
C ALA A 97 -27.89 -2.55 2.63
N SER A 98 -27.81 -1.51 1.79
CA SER A 98 -28.38 -1.52 0.43
C SER A 98 -27.70 -2.53 -0.49
N LEU A 99 -26.36 -2.61 -0.48
CA LEU A 99 -25.60 -3.57 -1.26
C LEU A 99 -25.92 -5.01 -0.84
N ILE A 100 -25.98 -5.28 0.47
CA ILE A 100 -26.28 -6.59 1.04
C ILE A 100 -27.71 -7.02 0.65
N SER A 101 -28.70 -6.15 0.86
CA SER A 101 -30.10 -6.44 0.47
C SER A 101 -30.28 -6.59 -1.03
N GLY A 102 -29.43 -5.93 -1.82
CA GLY A 102 -29.33 -6.07 -3.28
C GLY A 102 -28.66 -7.37 -3.74
N GLY A 103 -28.24 -8.25 -2.83
CA GLY A 103 -27.74 -9.60 -3.12
C GLY A 103 -26.37 -9.61 -3.81
N VAL A 104 -25.45 -8.71 -3.43
CA VAL A 104 -24.08 -8.77 -3.96
C VAL A 104 -23.38 -10.06 -3.51
N SER A 105 -22.47 -10.56 -4.33
CA SER A 105 -21.72 -11.80 -4.07
C SER A 105 -20.38 -11.58 -3.36
N LEU A 106 -19.95 -10.32 -3.24
CA LEU A 106 -18.74 -9.88 -2.56
C LEU A 106 -18.91 -8.42 -2.14
N LEU A 107 -18.36 -8.06 -1.00
CA LEU A 107 -18.16 -6.66 -0.58
C LEU A 107 -16.66 -6.35 -0.51
N ILE A 108 -16.26 -5.25 -1.15
CA ILE A 108 -14.94 -4.62 -0.99
C ILE A 108 -15.17 -3.28 -0.30
N VAL A 109 -14.65 -3.11 0.90
CA VAL A 109 -14.98 -1.98 1.76
C VAL A 109 -13.72 -1.28 2.25
N ALA A 110 -13.55 -0.02 1.85
CA ALA A 110 -12.63 0.90 2.51
C ALA A 110 -13.41 1.66 3.59
N PRO A 111 -13.16 1.45 4.88
CA PRO A 111 -14.00 2.03 5.93
C PRO A 111 -13.78 3.55 6.04
N VAL A 112 -14.86 4.32 6.21
CA VAL A 112 -14.82 5.72 6.65
C VAL A 112 -14.43 5.79 8.13
N ASP A 113 -14.96 4.86 8.92
CA ASP A 113 -14.66 4.70 10.33
C ASP A 113 -14.49 3.20 10.60
N ALA A 114 -13.31 2.83 11.07
CA ALA A 114 -12.91 1.44 11.25
C ALA A 114 -13.82 0.67 12.24
N GLU A 115 -14.47 1.35 13.18
CA GLU A 115 -15.20 0.74 14.28
C GLU A 115 -16.73 0.72 14.09
N LYS A 116 -17.26 1.49 13.14
CA LYS A 116 -18.71 1.68 12.97
C LYS A 116 -19.39 0.72 11.98
N LEU A 117 -18.68 -0.24 11.43
CA LEU A 117 -19.22 -1.13 10.41
C LEU A 117 -19.63 -2.52 10.94
N SER A 118 -19.47 -2.79 12.23
CA SER A 118 -19.78 -4.09 12.84
C SER A 118 -21.23 -4.52 12.58
N ASP A 119 -22.20 -3.65 12.90
CA ASP A 119 -23.63 -3.96 12.77
C ASP A 119 -24.08 -4.16 11.32
N PRO A 120 -23.78 -3.24 10.37
CA PRO A 120 -24.19 -3.46 8.98
C PRO A 120 -23.52 -4.70 8.36
N LEU A 121 -22.28 -5.04 8.74
CA LEU A 121 -21.58 -6.20 8.20
C LEU A 121 -22.05 -7.54 8.82
N ALA A 122 -22.72 -7.53 9.99
CA ALA A 122 -23.33 -8.74 10.54
C ALA A 122 -24.35 -9.36 9.56
N ALA A 123 -25.12 -8.52 8.86
CA ALA A 123 -26.05 -8.99 7.82
C ALA A 123 -25.32 -9.61 6.60
N ALA A 124 -24.13 -9.13 6.25
CA ALA A 124 -23.31 -9.75 5.19
C ALA A 124 -22.88 -11.18 5.59
N ARG A 125 -22.45 -11.36 6.84
CA ARG A 125 -22.10 -12.68 7.38
C ARG A 125 -23.30 -13.64 7.39
N GLU A 126 -24.46 -13.18 7.85
CA GLU A 126 -25.68 -13.98 7.85
C GLU A 126 -26.13 -14.40 6.44
N ALA A 127 -25.88 -13.54 5.45
CA ALA A 127 -26.16 -13.82 4.05
C ALA A 127 -25.04 -14.64 3.36
N GLY A 128 -23.95 -14.97 4.06
CA GLY A 128 -22.80 -15.68 3.48
C GLY A 128 -22.02 -14.85 2.44
N ILE A 129 -22.12 -13.53 2.49
CA ILE A 129 -21.42 -12.63 1.58
C ILE A 129 -20.01 -12.36 2.14
N PRO A 130 -18.93 -12.75 1.44
CA PRO A 130 -17.57 -12.45 1.87
C PRO A 130 -17.32 -10.94 1.87
N VAL A 131 -16.56 -10.48 2.87
CA VAL A 131 -16.18 -9.08 3.07
C VAL A 131 -14.66 -8.95 3.01
N LEU A 132 -14.17 -8.16 2.08
CA LEU A 132 -12.76 -7.78 1.94
C LEU A 132 -12.58 -6.35 2.46
N SER A 133 -11.80 -6.19 3.55
CA SER A 133 -11.36 -4.89 4.05
C SER A 133 -10.25 -4.35 3.16
N TYR A 134 -10.34 -3.11 2.70
CA TYR A 134 -9.46 -2.53 1.71
C TYR A 134 -8.79 -1.25 2.20
N GLY A 135 -7.47 -1.20 2.08
CA GLY A 135 -6.64 -0.02 2.41
C GLY A 135 -6.55 0.31 3.90
N SER A 136 -7.54 -0.07 4.69
CA SER A 136 -7.59 0.09 6.15
C SER A 136 -8.35 -1.08 6.78
N VAL A 137 -8.09 -1.32 8.07
CA VAL A 137 -8.70 -2.45 8.81
C VAL A 137 -10.10 -2.08 9.29
N ILE A 138 -11.08 -2.92 8.97
CA ILE A 138 -12.40 -2.87 9.63
C ILE A 138 -12.28 -3.59 10.97
N ARG A 139 -12.64 -2.91 12.06
CA ARG A 139 -12.50 -3.41 13.41
C ARG A 139 -13.84 -3.85 14.02
N ASN A 140 -13.74 -4.62 15.11
CA ASN A 140 -14.88 -5.06 15.92
C ASN A 140 -15.95 -5.84 15.16
N SER A 141 -15.60 -6.41 13.97
CA SER A 141 -16.50 -7.24 13.15
C SER A 141 -15.89 -8.62 12.92
N ASP A 142 -16.72 -9.65 13.10
CA ASP A 142 -16.39 -11.03 12.75
C ASP A 142 -16.92 -11.42 11.34
N ALA A 143 -17.37 -10.42 10.58
CA ALA A 143 -17.83 -10.59 9.20
C ALA A 143 -16.70 -10.42 8.17
N VAL A 144 -15.56 -9.84 8.55
CA VAL A 144 -14.45 -9.61 7.63
C VAL A 144 -13.77 -10.94 7.31
N THR A 145 -13.78 -11.30 6.04
CA THR A 145 -13.19 -12.56 5.55
C THR A 145 -11.68 -12.45 5.41
N CYS A 146 -11.21 -11.35 4.85
CA CYS A 146 -9.79 -11.03 4.73
C CYS A 146 -9.59 -9.52 4.48
N ALA A 147 -8.33 -9.08 4.47
CA ALA A 147 -7.98 -7.71 4.15
C ALA A 147 -6.88 -7.62 3.07
N VAL A 148 -6.86 -6.52 2.33
CA VAL A 148 -5.74 -6.10 1.47
C VAL A 148 -5.32 -4.73 1.94
N LEU A 149 -4.09 -4.62 2.43
CA LEU A 149 -3.59 -3.47 3.19
C LEU A 149 -2.14 -3.14 2.79
N PRO A 150 -1.67 -1.89 3.00
CA PRO A 150 -0.24 -1.60 3.03
C PRO A 150 0.46 -2.41 4.13
N ASP A 151 1.67 -2.91 3.87
CA ASP A 151 2.49 -3.50 4.93
C ASP A 151 3.15 -2.40 5.78
N SER A 152 2.37 -1.82 6.70
CA SER A 152 2.80 -0.70 7.53
C SER A 152 4.01 -1.04 8.40
N ARG A 153 4.09 -2.26 8.94
CA ARG A 153 5.28 -2.71 9.68
C ARG A 153 6.53 -2.65 8.79
N GLN A 154 6.43 -3.17 7.56
CA GLN A 154 7.57 -3.15 6.62
C GLN A 154 7.91 -1.73 6.15
N MET A 155 6.92 -0.81 6.07
CA MET A 155 7.18 0.61 5.83
C MET A 155 8.08 1.21 6.93
N GLY A 156 7.79 0.90 8.19
CA GLY A 156 8.63 1.32 9.32
C GLY A 156 10.02 0.72 9.30
N VAL A 157 10.13 -0.58 9.04
CA VAL A 157 11.42 -1.28 8.89
C VAL A 157 12.27 -0.61 7.80
N LEU A 158 11.68 -0.29 6.64
CA LEU A 158 12.37 0.33 5.51
C LEU A 158 12.90 1.73 5.85
N GLN A 159 12.14 2.53 6.60
CA GLN A 159 12.59 3.84 7.10
C GLN A 159 13.80 3.69 8.01
N ALA A 160 13.71 2.84 9.04
CA ALA A 160 14.77 2.62 10.01
C ALA A 160 16.06 2.08 9.35
N GLN A 161 15.95 1.09 8.47
CA GLN A 161 17.08 0.56 7.71
C GLN A 161 17.74 1.62 6.83
N SER A 162 16.93 2.52 6.26
CA SER A 162 17.44 3.62 5.43
C SER A 162 18.26 4.61 6.25
N VAL A 163 17.82 4.95 7.46
CA VAL A 163 18.55 5.82 8.39
C VAL A 163 19.83 5.15 8.89
N ILE A 164 19.75 3.88 9.33
CA ILE A 164 20.91 3.09 9.78
C ILE A 164 21.98 3.06 8.69
N SER A 165 21.58 2.78 7.44
CA SER A 165 22.49 2.73 6.31
C SER A 165 23.09 4.10 5.97
N ALA A 166 22.27 5.15 5.97
CA ALA A 166 22.73 6.52 5.63
C ALA A 166 23.71 7.07 6.67
N LEU A 167 23.49 6.79 7.96
CA LEU A 167 24.36 7.22 9.05
C LEU A 167 25.59 6.31 9.23
N GLY A 168 25.59 5.12 8.62
CA GLY A 168 26.68 4.15 8.78
C GLY A 168 26.83 3.66 10.22
N VAL A 169 25.75 3.65 11.01
CA VAL A 169 25.81 3.22 12.41
C VAL A 169 25.99 1.71 12.51
N SER A 170 26.76 1.29 13.49
CA SER A 170 27.00 -0.11 13.81
C SER A 170 26.57 -0.41 15.25
N LYS A 171 26.51 -1.69 15.61
CA LYS A 171 26.23 -2.15 16.99
C LYS A 171 27.51 -2.23 17.84
N ASP A 172 28.61 -1.65 17.36
CA ASP A 172 29.86 -1.59 18.10
C ASP A 172 29.74 -0.51 19.18
N GLU A 173 30.11 -0.83 20.41
CA GLU A 173 30.12 0.10 21.55
C GLU A 173 31.05 1.31 21.36
N ASN A 174 32.04 1.20 20.48
CA ASN A 174 32.96 2.27 20.10
C ASN A 174 32.49 3.07 18.88
N ALA A 175 31.31 2.79 18.32
CA ALA A 175 30.79 3.50 17.17
C ALA A 175 30.53 4.98 17.48
N LYS A 176 30.62 5.83 16.46
CA LYS A 176 30.19 7.22 16.57
C LYS A 176 28.71 7.27 16.93
N VAL A 177 28.38 7.98 18.01
CA VAL A 177 26.99 8.19 18.43
C VAL A 177 26.30 9.14 17.48
N SER A 178 25.19 8.71 16.89
CA SER A 178 24.29 9.55 16.12
C SER A 178 23.02 9.85 16.92
N ARG A 179 22.56 11.10 16.86
CA ARG A 179 21.34 11.54 17.55
C ARG A 179 20.20 11.63 16.56
N ILE A 180 19.10 11.00 16.89
CA ILE A 180 17.90 10.92 16.06
C ILE A 180 16.69 11.32 16.89
N GLU A 181 15.60 11.67 16.23
CA GLU A 181 14.29 11.82 16.84
C GLU A 181 13.26 10.97 16.10
N LEU A 182 12.15 10.70 16.77
CA LEU A 182 11.06 9.90 16.25
C LEU A 182 9.80 10.75 16.17
N ALA A 183 9.02 10.54 15.12
CA ALA A 183 7.68 11.07 14.98
C ALA A 183 6.77 9.96 14.42
N ALA A 184 5.47 10.09 14.64
CA ALA A 184 4.47 9.16 14.13
C ALA A 184 3.19 9.90 13.75
N GLY A 185 2.31 9.23 13.04
CA GLY A 185 0.94 9.67 12.81
C GLY A 185 0.06 9.48 14.06
N PRO A 186 -1.28 9.53 13.91
CA PRO A 186 -2.23 9.37 15.00
C PRO A 186 -2.05 8.05 15.75
N ALA A 187 -1.97 8.11 17.09
CA ALA A 187 -1.74 6.92 17.92
C ALA A 187 -2.90 5.92 17.88
N GLU A 188 -4.11 6.41 17.64
CA GLU A 188 -5.32 5.60 17.60
C GLU A 188 -5.45 4.78 16.29
N ASP A 189 -4.65 5.12 15.26
CA ASP A 189 -4.63 4.35 14.02
C ASP A 189 -3.79 3.07 14.18
N PRO A 190 -4.38 1.88 14.03
CA PRO A 190 -3.66 0.62 14.11
C PRO A 190 -2.50 0.49 13.11
N GLN A 191 -2.61 1.13 11.95
CA GLN A 191 -1.55 1.14 10.94
C GLN A 191 -0.34 1.94 11.41
N THR A 192 -0.59 3.06 12.10
CA THR A 192 0.47 3.85 12.76
C THR A 192 1.20 3.01 13.83
N ALA A 193 0.48 2.23 14.62
CA ALA A 193 1.10 1.37 15.62
C ALA A 193 2.01 0.30 15.00
N LEU A 194 1.58 -0.36 13.93
CA LEU A 194 2.39 -1.33 13.19
C LEU A 194 3.62 -0.70 12.53
N LEU A 195 3.45 0.48 11.93
CA LEU A 195 4.55 1.23 11.33
C LEU A 195 5.59 1.62 12.37
N TYR A 196 5.13 2.16 13.49
CA TYR A 196 6.02 2.56 14.58
C TYR A 196 6.75 1.37 15.20
N ASP A 197 6.08 0.24 15.38
CA ASP A 197 6.72 -1.00 15.82
C ASP A 197 7.82 -1.46 14.84
N GLY A 198 7.59 -1.35 13.54
CA GLY A 198 8.60 -1.61 12.52
C GLY A 198 9.82 -0.68 12.63
N ILE A 199 9.60 0.61 12.88
CA ILE A 199 10.67 1.59 13.14
C ILE A 199 11.43 1.20 14.40
N TYR A 200 10.74 1.12 15.55
CA TYR A 200 11.36 0.99 16.85
C TYR A 200 12.09 -0.34 17.01
N SER A 201 11.48 -1.45 16.63
CA SER A 201 12.11 -2.77 16.70
C SER A 201 13.39 -2.88 15.84
N THR A 202 13.45 -2.15 14.72
CA THR A 202 14.64 -2.11 13.87
C THR A 202 15.75 -1.24 14.49
N LEU A 203 15.41 -0.14 15.17
CA LEU A 203 16.37 0.77 15.80
C LEU A 203 16.83 0.29 17.18
N GLU A 204 16.01 -0.48 17.90
CA GLU A 204 16.25 -0.89 19.29
C GLU A 204 17.66 -1.48 19.52
N PRO A 205 18.20 -2.39 18.68
CA PRO A 205 19.54 -2.92 18.90
C PRO A 205 20.66 -1.87 18.84
N TYR A 206 20.45 -0.77 18.11
CA TYR A 206 21.40 0.34 17.98
C TYR A 206 21.23 1.35 19.12
N LEU A 207 20.01 1.53 19.60
CA LEU A 207 19.70 2.32 20.81
C LEU A 207 20.30 1.64 22.04
N SER A 208 20.11 0.34 22.20
CA SER A 208 20.68 -0.48 23.28
C SER A 208 22.20 -0.52 23.26
N ALA A 209 22.82 -0.57 22.07
CA ALA A 209 24.28 -0.47 21.91
C ALA A 209 24.82 0.96 22.15
N GLY A 210 23.97 1.96 22.24
CA GLY A 210 24.34 3.36 22.45
C GLY A 210 24.90 4.08 21.23
N SER A 211 24.91 3.43 20.06
CA SER A 211 25.32 4.06 18.78
C SER A 211 24.25 4.97 18.19
N LEU A 212 22.99 4.78 18.58
CA LEU A 212 21.90 5.74 18.40
C LEU A 212 21.44 6.29 19.75
N LYS A 213 21.03 7.55 19.78
CA LYS A 213 20.41 8.20 20.94
C LYS A 213 19.22 9.04 20.50
N VAL A 214 18.18 9.07 21.34
CA VAL A 214 17.02 9.97 21.22
C VAL A 214 17.14 10.98 22.37
N PRO A 215 17.69 12.18 22.14
CA PRO A 215 17.93 13.17 23.22
C PRO A 215 16.66 13.60 23.95
N SER A 216 15.53 13.73 23.27
CA SER A 216 14.24 14.03 23.92
C SER A 216 13.81 12.95 24.93
N GLY A 217 14.31 11.72 24.78
CA GLY A 217 13.86 10.55 25.55
C GLY A 217 12.48 10.04 25.14
N GLU A 218 11.84 10.63 24.14
CA GLU A 218 10.51 10.25 23.67
C GLU A 218 10.61 9.08 22.70
N VAL A 219 10.30 7.89 23.21
CA VAL A 219 10.40 6.62 22.46
C VAL A 219 9.15 5.75 22.54
N ARG A 220 8.07 6.24 23.18
CA ARG A 220 6.78 5.53 23.17
C ARG A 220 5.90 6.13 22.09
N LEU A 221 5.08 5.30 21.42
CA LEU A 221 4.16 5.77 20.40
C LEU A 221 3.33 6.99 20.85
N ALA A 222 2.78 6.94 22.06
CA ALA A 222 1.99 8.05 22.62
C ALA A 222 2.76 9.38 22.80
N ASP A 223 4.09 9.32 22.94
CA ASP A 223 4.93 10.53 23.11
C ASP A 223 5.33 11.15 21.77
N VAL A 224 5.38 10.32 20.71
CA VAL A 224 5.86 10.72 19.38
C VAL A 224 4.75 10.94 18.35
N SER A 225 3.50 10.62 18.73
CA SER A 225 2.33 10.76 17.86
C SER A 225 1.93 12.20 17.63
N ALA A 226 1.37 12.46 16.46
CA ALA A 226 0.73 13.72 16.10
C ALA A 226 -0.45 13.43 15.17
N ASP A 227 -1.59 14.10 15.44
CA ASP A 227 -2.82 13.94 14.65
C ASP A 227 -2.85 14.85 13.41
N SER A 228 -1.85 15.69 13.27
CA SER A 228 -1.72 16.64 12.14
C SER A 228 -0.27 17.04 11.89
N GLN A 229 -0.04 17.60 10.71
CA GLN A 229 1.25 18.19 10.35
C GLN A 229 1.65 19.33 11.31
N GLU A 230 0.68 20.15 11.74
CA GLU A 230 0.88 21.29 12.65
C GLU A 230 1.32 20.83 14.04
N GLU A 231 0.77 19.73 14.54
CA GLU A 231 1.19 19.12 15.81
C GLU A 231 2.59 18.53 15.71
N ALA A 232 2.89 17.81 14.63
CA ALA A 232 4.24 17.30 14.39
C ALA A 232 5.27 18.43 14.28
N GLU A 233 4.93 19.56 13.63
CA GLU A 233 5.76 20.77 13.56
C GLU A 233 5.98 21.35 14.97
N SER A 234 4.92 21.58 15.72
CA SER A 234 4.99 22.18 17.06
C SER A 234 5.81 21.34 18.02
N ARG A 235 5.58 20.02 18.03
CA ARG A 235 6.33 19.09 18.86
C ARG A 235 7.84 19.11 18.50
N MET A 236 8.17 19.04 17.21
CA MET A 236 9.57 19.05 16.78
C MET A 236 10.25 20.39 17.09
N GLU A 237 9.57 21.53 16.97
CA GLU A 237 10.11 22.84 17.40
C GLU A 237 10.46 22.88 18.90
N GLN A 238 9.63 22.27 19.75
CA GLN A 238 9.90 22.17 21.19
C GLN A 238 11.15 21.32 21.45
N ILE A 239 11.27 20.15 20.83
CA ILE A 239 12.44 19.27 20.95
C ILE A 239 13.71 20.00 20.47
N LEU A 240 13.66 20.68 19.33
CA LEU A 240 14.80 21.43 18.80
C LEU A 240 15.26 22.55 19.75
N LYS A 241 14.32 23.17 20.44
CA LYS A 241 14.60 24.25 21.42
C LYS A 241 15.17 23.71 22.72
N SER A 242 14.70 22.57 23.22
CA SER A 242 15.11 22.01 24.52
C SER A 242 16.42 21.22 24.42
N ASP A 243 16.56 20.39 23.37
CA ASP A 243 17.58 19.33 23.31
C ASP A 243 18.68 19.56 22.27
N TYR A 244 18.44 20.49 21.32
CA TYR A 244 19.37 20.75 20.21
C TYR A 244 19.88 22.20 20.21
N GLY A 245 20.93 22.46 20.98
CA GLY A 245 21.69 23.71 20.90
C GLY A 245 22.62 23.74 19.68
N LYS A 246 23.44 24.81 19.61
CA LYS A 246 24.38 25.03 18.47
C LYS A 246 25.39 23.90 18.25
N ASP A 247 25.74 23.18 19.30
CA ASP A 247 26.79 22.16 19.31
C ASP A 247 26.21 20.71 19.36
N THR A 248 24.89 20.58 19.36
CA THR A 248 24.20 19.27 19.37
C THR A 248 23.64 19.01 17.97
N GLU A 249 24.25 18.07 17.24
CA GLU A 249 23.78 17.68 15.90
C GLU A 249 22.61 16.74 15.98
N LEU A 250 21.54 17.04 15.23
CA LEU A 250 20.45 16.14 14.90
C LEU A 250 20.79 15.46 13.57
N ALA A 251 20.99 14.15 13.60
CA ALA A 251 21.39 13.40 12.41
C ALA A 251 20.18 12.98 11.55
N ALA A 252 19.08 12.55 12.20
CA ALA A 252 17.89 12.13 11.48
C ALA A 252 16.63 12.32 12.32
N VAL A 253 15.49 12.44 11.63
CA VAL A 253 14.15 12.25 12.19
C VAL A 253 13.42 11.22 11.36
N LEU A 254 12.91 10.17 12.03
CA LEU A 254 12.01 9.22 11.38
C LEU A 254 10.59 9.75 11.54
N GLY A 255 10.02 10.28 10.45
CA GLY A 255 8.75 10.99 10.45
C GLY A 255 7.52 10.07 10.59
N GLY A 256 7.71 8.75 10.49
CA GLY A 256 6.58 7.83 10.44
C GLY A 256 5.78 8.02 9.15
N THR A 257 4.79 8.89 9.15
CA THR A 257 4.02 9.22 7.94
C THR A 257 4.65 10.40 7.18
N ASP A 258 4.27 10.56 5.90
CA ASP A 258 4.68 11.71 5.10
C ASP A 258 4.05 13.03 5.61
N GLU A 259 2.89 12.97 6.25
CA GLU A 259 2.27 14.13 6.89
C GLU A 259 3.09 14.62 8.10
N SER A 260 3.47 13.72 9.00
CA SER A 260 4.35 14.04 10.13
C SER A 260 5.72 14.50 9.65
N ALA A 261 6.28 13.87 8.60
CA ALA A 261 7.54 14.29 7.98
C ALA A 261 7.49 15.74 7.48
N ARG A 262 6.40 16.18 6.87
CA ARG A 262 6.23 17.59 6.45
C ARG A 262 6.23 18.56 7.63
N GLY A 263 5.60 18.20 8.75
CA GLY A 263 5.66 18.98 9.99
C GLY A 263 7.10 19.10 10.52
N VAL A 264 7.81 17.97 10.58
CA VAL A 264 9.22 17.90 10.96
C VAL A 264 10.10 18.77 10.06
N ILE A 265 9.94 18.68 8.74
CA ILE A 265 10.70 19.49 7.75
C ILE A 265 10.51 20.98 8.01
N LYS A 266 9.28 21.44 8.27
CA LYS A 266 9.00 22.83 8.61
C LYS A 266 9.71 23.27 9.89
N ALA A 267 9.63 22.47 10.95
CA ALA A 267 10.28 22.74 12.23
C ALA A 267 11.81 22.79 12.08
N VAL A 268 12.41 21.82 11.38
CA VAL A 268 13.84 21.78 11.12
C VAL A 268 14.29 23.02 10.32
N SER A 269 13.59 23.36 9.25
CA SER A 269 13.90 24.53 8.43
C SER A 269 13.87 25.85 9.21
N ARG A 270 12.93 26.00 10.15
CA ARG A 270 12.77 27.23 10.94
C ARG A 270 13.67 27.31 12.16
N SER A 271 13.83 26.20 12.86
CA SER A 271 14.29 26.20 14.26
C SER A 271 15.61 25.48 14.46
N TYR A 272 16.04 24.56 13.59
CA TYR A 272 17.32 23.87 13.74
C TYR A 272 18.49 24.82 13.52
N ARG A 273 19.48 24.77 14.42
CA ARG A 273 20.66 25.65 14.42
C ARG A 273 21.98 24.91 14.22
N GLY A 274 21.93 23.60 14.00
CA GLY A 274 23.10 22.80 13.63
C GLY A 274 23.60 23.13 12.21
N LYS A 275 24.72 22.53 11.84
CA LYS A 275 25.40 22.81 10.56
C LYS A 275 25.23 21.68 9.54
N ASN A 276 24.76 20.52 9.97
CA ASN A 276 24.57 19.35 9.13
C ASN A 276 23.16 19.33 8.56
N ASP A 277 23.01 18.69 7.41
CA ASP A 277 21.71 18.34 6.86
C ASP A 277 21.07 17.23 7.71
N VAL A 278 19.78 17.34 7.98
CA VAL A 278 19.02 16.38 8.75
C VAL A 278 18.34 15.39 7.79
N ILE A 279 18.55 14.10 8.02
CA ILE A 279 17.83 13.07 7.29
C ILE A 279 16.39 13.03 7.81
N VAL A 280 15.39 13.24 6.93
CA VAL A 280 13.98 13.09 7.28
C VAL A 280 13.37 11.97 6.43
N THR A 281 12.74 11.00 7.10
CA THR A 281 12.03 9.92 6.42
C THR A 281 10.53 10.03 6.65
N GLY A 282 9.75 9.42 5.77
CA GLY A 282 8.31 9.31 5.89
C GLY A 282 7.80 8.05 5.22
N SER A 283 6.48 7.90 5.20
CA SER A 283 5.80 6.85 4.46
C SER A 283 4.42 7.30 3.99
N GLY A 284 3.96 6.77 2.87
CA GLY A 284 2.67 7.10 2.30
C GLY A 284 2.22 6.14 1.21
N THR A 285 0.99 6.38 0.76
CA THR A 285 0.34 5.63 -0.32
C THR A 285 -0.10 6.55 -1.46
N ASP A 286 0.27 7.82 -1.43
CA ASP A 286 -0.06 8.83 -2.42
C ASP A 286 1.16 9.68 -2.78
N SER A 287 1.00 10.64 -3.68
CA SER A 287 2.08 11.52 -4.15
C SER A 287 2.24 12.80 -3.32
N SER A 288 1.65 12.88 -2.12
CA SER A 288 1.63 14.12 -1.31
C SER A 288 3.01 14.62 -0.92
N SER A 289 4.01 13.71 -0.79
CA SER A 289 5.41 14.05 -0.47
C SER A 289 6.34 14.17 -1.69
N LEU A 290 5.80 14.06 -2.91
CA LEU A 290 6.63 14.10 -4.13
C LEU A 290 7.49 15.36 -4.19
N LYS A 291 6.94 16.50 -3.85
CA LYS A 291 7.63 17.79 -3.88
C LYS A 291 8.81 17.86 -2.88
N GLU A 292 8.58 17.39 -1.66
CA GLU A 292 9.61 17.36 -0.61
C GLU A 292 10.75 16.39 -0.96
N LEU A 293 10.42 15.28 -1.60
CA LEU A 293 11.41 14.33 -2.12
C LEU A 293 12.22 14.93 -3.27
N GLU A 294 11.57 15.59 -4.24
CA GLU A 294 12.24 16.24 -5.38
C GLU A 294 13.15 17.39 -4.96
N ASN A 295 12.73 18.18 -3.98
CA ASN A 295 13.56 19.23 -3.39
C ASN A 295 14.73 18.65 -2.58
N GLY A 296 14.53 17.47 -1.98
CA GLY A 296 15.49 16.83 -1.08
C GLY A 296 15.27 17.21 0.39
N ASP A 297 14.16 17.89 0.71
CA ASP A 297 13.75 18.21 2.08
C ASP A 297 13.35 16.95 2.84
N GLN A 298 12.67 16.00 2.16
CA GLN A 298 12.50 14.63 2.61
C GLN A 298 13.50 13.71 1.92
N THR A 299 14.24 12.93 2.70
CA THR A 299 15.31 12.07 2.17
C THR A 299 14.75 10.81 1.50
N MET A 300 13.67 10.25 2.06
CA MET A 300 12.98 9.09 1.49
C MET A 300 11.55 8.98 2.02
N SER A 301 10.69 8.33 1.23
CA SER A 301 9.41 7.79 1.66
C SER A 301 9.38 6.27 1.46
N ALA A 302 8.81 5.55 2.41
CA ALA A 302 8.41 4.16 2.24
C ALA A 302 7.02 4.16 1.58
N TYR A 303 6.98 3.99 0.28
CA TYR A 303 5.78 4.19 -0.54
C TYR A 303 5.13 2.86 -0.91
N VAL A 304 3.82 2.75 -0.73
CA VAL A 304 3.00 1.67 -1.28
C VAL A 304 2.13 2.22 -2.39
N ASP A 305 2.30 1.65 -3.58
CA ASP A 305 1.46 1.99 -4.73
C ASP A 305 0.05 1.41 -4.55
N THR A 306 -0.93 2.27 -4.48
CA THR A 306 -2.34 1.90 -4.27
C THR A 306 -2.93 1.15 -5.45
N GLN A 307 -2.37 1.27 -6.66
CA GLN A 307 -2.75 0.44 -7.79
C GLN A 307 -2.42 -1.04 -7.53
N ASN A 308 -1.31 -1.33 -6.85
CA ASN A 308 -0.96 -2.68 -6.44
C ASN A 308 -1.96 -3.24 -5.41
N GLU A 309 -2.45 -2.40 -4.50
CA GLU A 309 -3.54 -2.79 -3.58
C GLU A 309 -4.82 -3.14 -4.36
N ALA A 310 -5.21 -2.31 -5.33
CA ALA A 310 -6.39 -2.57 -6.14
C ALA A 310 -6.26 -3.85 -6.98
N ILE A 311 -5.07 -4.12 -7.55
CA ILE A 311 -4.79 -5.37 -8.27
C ILE A 311 -4.96 -6.56 -7.33
N ALA A 312 -4.34 -6.52 -6.16
CA ALA A 312 -4.45 -7.59 -5.17
C ALA A 312 -5.90 -7.79 -4.71
N ALA A 313 -6.62 -6.71 -4.37
CA ALA A 313 -8.01 -6.77 -3.96
C ALA A 313 -8.93 -7.38 -5.03
N SER A 314 -8.66 -7.08 -6.31
CA SER A 314 -9.43 -7.67 -7.41
C SER A 314 -9.20 -9.18 -7.52
N ASP A 315 -7.95 -9.64 -7.41
CA ASP A 315 -7.62 -11.05 -7.59
C ASP A 315 -8.02 -11.89 -6.36
N VAL A 316 -7.85 -11.35 -5.15
CA VAL A 316 -8.37 -11.93 -3.90
C VAL A 316 -9.90 -11.99 -3.93
N GLY A 317 -10.56 -10.91 -4.34
CA GLY A 317 -12.03 -10.87 -4.47
C GLY A 317 -12.58 -11.89 -5.47
N LEU A 318 -11.88 -12.10 -6.59
CA LEU A 318 -12.22 -13.14 -7.56
C LEU A 318 -12.10 -14.55 -6.95
N SER A 319 -11.02 -14.81 -6.21
CA SER A 319 -10.84 -16.09 -5.52
C SER A 319 -11.95 -16.35 -4.49
N LEU A 320 -12.36 -15.34 -3.72
CA LEU A 320 -13.49 -15.42 -2.78
C LEU A 320 -14.81 -15.79 -3.48
N MET A 321 -15.07 -15.22 -4.67
CA MET A 321 -16.30 -15.48 -5.41
C MET A 321 -16.31 -16.82 -6.16
N THR A 322 -15.15 -17.39 -6.45
CA THR A 322 -15.01 -18.69 -7.14
C THR A 322 -14.74 -19.84 -6.17
N GLU A 323 -14.77 -19.58 -4.85
CA GLU A 323 -14.49 -20.57 -3.80
C GLU A 323 -13.10 -21.23 -3.93
N GLU A 324 -12.17 -20.53 -4.58
CA GLU A 324 -10.77 -20.92 -4.61
C GLU A 324 -10.08 -20.58 -3.27
N SER A 325 -8.88 -21.13 -3.06
CA SER A 325 -8.09 -20.79 -1.88
C SER A 325 -7.78 -19.29 -1.83
N THR A 326 -7.96 -18.68 -0.65
CA THR A 326 -7.69 -17.27 -0.36
C THR A 326 -6.55 -17.14 0.65
N ASP A 327 -5.49 -17.88 0.46
CA ASP A 327 -4.25 -17.85 1.22
C ASP A 327 -3.07 -17.41 0.33
N SER A 328 -1.85 -17.75 0.72
CA SER A 328 -0.64 -17.46 -0.07
C SER A 328 -0.68 -17.98 -1.51
N TYR A 329 -1.53 -18.94 -1.82
CA TYR A 329 -1.70 -19.47 -3.18
C TYR A 329 -2.19 -18.40 -4.17
N VAL A 330 -2.99 -17.41 -3.70
CA VAL A 330 -3.41 -16.29 -4.57
C VAL A 330 -2.19 -15.52 -5.06
N ILE A 331 -1.20 -15.28 -4.18
CA ILE A 331 0.04 -14.56 -4.53
C ILE A 331 0.82 -15.34 -5.60
N GLU A 332 0.99 -16.64 -5.40
CA GLU A 332 1.71 -17.51 -6.32
C GLU A 332 1.02 -17.60 -7.70
N LYS A 333 -0.31 -17.78 -7.70
CA LYS A 333 -1.12 -17.89 -8.91
C LYS A 333 -1.18 -16.60 -9.70
N SER A 334 -1.27 -15.45 -9.04
CA SER A 334 -1.43 -14.16 -9.69
C SER A 334 -0.18 -13.64 -10.35
N GLY A 335 1.01 -14.07 -9.89
CA GLY A 335 2.30 -13.68 -10.48
C GLY A 335 2.54 -12.17 -10.45
N TRP A 336 2.14 -11.50 -9.36
CA TRP A 336 2.30 -10.05 -9.19
C TRP A 336 3.77 -9.62 -9.30
N SER A 337 4.00 -8.49 -9.94
CA SER A 337 5.34 -7.89 -10.07
C SER A 337 5.76 -7.08 -8.83
N PHE A 338 4.87 -6.92 -7.86
CA PHE A 338 5.09 -6.22 -6.60
C PHE A 338 5.18 -7.20 -5.43
N SER A 339 5.80 -6.75 -4.33
CA SER A 339 5.90 -7.53 -3.11
C SER A 339 4.55 -7.59 -2.39
N CYS A 340 4.14 -8.79 -2.01
CA CYS A 340 2.99 -9.02 -1.15
C CYS A 340 3.28 -10.22 -0.26
N ARG A 341 2.89 -10.14 1.02
CA ARG A 341 2.91 -11.29 1.93
C ARG A 341 1.50 -11.58 2.45
N TYR A 342 1.20 -12.86 2.62
CA TYR A 342 0.01 -13.29 3.32
C TYR A 342 0.32 -13.40 4.82
N ASP A 343 -0.52 -12.79 5.64
CA ASP A 343 -0.34 -12.71 7.09
C ASP A 343 -1.61 -13.16 7.82
N THR A 344 -1.42 -13.90 8.90
CA THR A 344 -2.49 -14.40 9.77
C THR A 344 -2.18 -14.15 11.25
N THR A 345 -1.30 -13.18 11.55
CA THR A 345 -0.79 -12.94 12.92
C THR A 345 -0.86 -11.49 13.37
N ASP A 346 -0.58 -10.55 12.48
CA ASP A 346 -0.32 -9.15 12.85
C ASP A 346 -1.56 -8.25 12.85
N ILE A 347 -2.55 -8.55 12.01
CA ILE A 347 -3.70 -7.64 11.79
C ILE A 347 -4.84 -7.99 12.75
N ASP A 348 -4.89 -7.27 13.86
CA ASP A 348 -5.96 -7.43 14.86
C ASP A 348 -7.22 -6.65 14.45
N GLY A 349 -8.30 -7.37 14.18
CA GLY A 349 -9.62 -6.82 13.90
C GLY A 349 -10.45 -6.50 15.16
N GLY A 350 -9.89 -6.64 16.35
CA GLY A 350 -10.60 -6.43 17.63
C GLY A 350 -11.50 -7.61 18.06
N LYS A 351 -11.85 -8.51 17.14
CA LYS A 351 -12.54 -9.80 17.42
C LYS A 351 -11.74 -11.02 16.97
N GLY A 352 -10.50 -10.81 16.65
CA GLY A 352 -9.56 -11.82 16.19
C GLY A 352 -8.68 -11.29 15.06
N VAL A 353 -7.70 -12.10 14.68
CA VAL A 353 -6.80 -11.78 13.59
C VAL A 353 -7.51 -11.92 12.26
N ILE A 354 -7.36 -10.93 11.40
CA ILE A 354 -7.90 -10.92 10.04
C ILE A 354 -6.82 -11.42 9.08
N PRO A 355 -7.03 -12.53 8.35
CA PRO A 355 -6.13 -12.95 7.29
C PRO A 355 -5.92 -11.83 6.28
N SER A 356 -4.69 -11.45 6.00
CA SER A 356 -4.41 -10.22 5.27
C SER A 356 -3.34 -10.40 4.18
N PHE A 357 -3.56 -9.76 3.05
CA PHE A 357 -2.59 -9.59 1.98
C PHE A 357 -1.93 -8.22 2.15
N LEU A 358 -0.68 -8.22 2.56
CA LEU A 358 0.06 -7.02 2.93
C LEU A 358 1.00 -6.62 1.78
N ILE A 359 0.71 -5.48 1.16
CA ILE A 359 1.44 -4.96 0.01
C ILE A 359 2.72 -4.28 0.49
N GLY A 360 3.85 -4.81 0.03
CA GLY A 360 5.17 -4.34 0.46
C GLY A 360 5.52 -2.96 -0.11
N PRO A 361 6.18 -2.10 0.70
CA PRO A 361 6.61 -0.79 0.25
C PRO A 361 7.82 -0.84 -0.66
N VAL A 362 7.97 0.21 -1.47
CA VAL A 362 9.19 0.52 -2.21
C VAL A 362 9.86 1.76 -1.61
N LYS A 363 11.20 1.82 -1.65
CA LYS A 363 11.95 3.00 -1.23
C LYS A 363 11.90 4.05 -2.32
N VAL A 364 11.26 5.17 -2.04
CA VAL A 364 11.25 6.34 -2.89
C VAL A 364 12.22 7.39 -2.35
N THR A 365 12.98 8.00 -3.23
CA THR A 365 13.96 9.06 -2.95
C THR A 365 13.91 10.07 -4.08
N LYS A 366 14.59 11.19 -3.96
CA LYS A 366 14.75 12.18 -5.05
C LYS A 366 15.10 11.54 -6.41
N LYS A 367 15.83 10.40 -6.43
CA LYS A 367 16.31 9.78 -7.67
C LYS A 367 15.19 9.09 -8.48
N ASN A 368 14.16 8.60 -7.83
CA ASN A 368 13.10 7.82 -8.47
C ASN A 368 11.67 8.33 -8.19
N ALA A 369 11.53 9.41 -7.42
CA ALA A 369 10.22 9.93 -7.02
C ALA A 369 9.31 10.20 -8.22
N ALA A 370 9.77 10.97 -9.20
CA ALA A 370 9.00 11.31 -10.40
C ALA A 370 8.59 10.10 -11.28
N SER A 371 9.22 8.94 -11.11
CA SER A 371 8.88 7.72 -11.86
C SER A 371 8.06 6.70 -11.09
N VAL A 372 7.98 6.84 -9.77
CA VAL A 372 7.30 5.87 -8.88
C VAL A 372 5.98 6.41 -8.35
N MET A 373 5.89 7.74 -8.13
CA MET A 373 4.74 8.41 -7.52
C MET A 373 3.93 9.21 -8.56
N GLN A 374 3.79 8.68 -9.78
CA GLN A 374 3.01 9.32 -10.87
C GLN A 374 1.55 8.90 -10.86
#